data_e0d8c9581a57b5c19c30db480be5332e
#
_entry.id   e0d8c9581a57b5c19c30db480be5332e
#
_cell.length_a   1.000
_cell.length_b   1.000
_cell.length_c   1.000
_cell.angle_alpha   90.00
_cell.angle_beta   90.00
_cell.angle_gamma   90.00
#
_symmetry.space_group_name_H-M   'P 1'
#
loop_
_entity.id
_entity.type
_entity.pdbx_description
1 polymer ?
#
loop_
_entity_poly.entity_id
_entity_poly.type
_entity_poly.pdbx_seq_one_letter_code
_entity_poly.pdbx_strand_id
1 'polypeptide(L)'
;MRSLPIPPQPAAILSFDFDGTLHDPAEVPPVPGGFFALIRELRVTRQAVWGINTGRSLEQLIEGFEESRFPFLPDWVVAREREIYFSNDSGGWTPFAPWNDRCEVEVHGLFHRARKLLARIRHEVEERTGAYWLEMDGEPAGFIARTVEEMTWIVAHITPLAAAEPCLSWQRNTIYLRFGHRDFHKGSSLSEIARFYRLSSRRCFVMGDGHNDLEMLDPAHAEMSACPANAVDEVRDKVTAIGGLITRARHGAGAVEALQHYFTA
;
A
#
# COMPACT_ATOMS: atom_id res chain seq x y z
N MET A 1 2.13 -21.37 6.06
CA MET A 1 0.70 -20.98 6.09
C MET A 1 0.03 -21.35 4.79
N ARG A 2 -1.31 -21.51 4.75
CA ARG A 2 -2.07 -21.70 3.49
C ARG A 2 -3.11 -20.60 3.38
N SER A 3 -3.51 -20.25 2.16
CA SER A 3 -4.66 -19.39 1.91
C SER A 3 -5.98 -20.13 2.17
N LEU A 4 -7.04 -19.38 2.44
CA LEU A 4 -8.39 -19.94 2.44
C LEU A 4 -8.84 -20.18 0.99
N PRO A 5 -9.75 -21.15 0.73
CA PRO A 5 -10.31 -21.32 -0.60
C PRO A 5 -10.91 -20.02 -1.13
N ILE A 6 -10.59 -19.65 -2.37
CA ILE A 6 -11.15 -18.44 -2.99
C ILE A 6 -12.66 -18.64 -3.22
N PRO A 7 -13.50 -17.64 -2.90
CA PRO A 7 -14.93 -17.73 -3.16
C PRO A 7 -15.21 -18.00 -4.65
N PRO A 8 -16.20 -18.83 -4.99
CA PRO A 8 -16.50 -19.18 -6.39
C PRO A 8 -16.84 -17.96 -7.27
N GLN A 9 -17.43 -16.93 -6.66
CA GLN A 9 -17.80 -15.67 -7.30
C GLN A 9 -17.42 -14.50 -6.38
N PRO A 10 -16.16 -14.07 -6.39
CA PRO A 10 -15.75 -12.91 -5.60
C PRO A 10 -16.65 -11.70 -5.86
N ALA A 11 -17.14 -11.07 -4.81
CA ALA A 11 -18.10 -9.96 -4.89
C ALA A 11 -17.65 -8.71 -4.11
N ALA A 12 -16.57 -8.81 -3.35
CA ALA A 12 -15.93 -7.69 -2.66
C ALA A 12 -14.42 -7.89 -2.58
N ILE A 13 -13.66 -6.80 -2.66
CA ILE A 13 -12.22 -6.75 -2.45
C ILE A 13 -11.95 -5.93 -1.20
N LEU A 14 -11.13 -6.49 -0.28
CA LEU A 14 -10.71 -5.84 0.93
C LEU A 14 -9.19 -5.64 0.88
N SER A 15 -8.75 -4.39 0.77
CA SER A 15 -7.34 -4.01 0.67
C SER A 15 -6.90 -3.24 1.89
N PHE A 16 -5.81 -3.66 2.50
CA PHE A 16 -5.25 -3.01 3.68
C PHE A 16 -3.78 -2.69 3.45
N ASP A 17 -3.33 -1.53 3.89
CA ASP A 17 -1.93 -1.36 4.20
C ASP A 17 -1.54 -2.24 5.40
N PHE A 18 -0.24 -2.50 5.56
CA PHE A 18 0.25 -3.39 6.61
C PHE A 18 0.72 -2.61 7.85
N ASP A 19 1.80 -1.85 7.73
CA ASP A 19 2.44 -1.15 8.83
C ASP A 19 1.63 0.07 9.25
N GLY A 20 1.26 0.16 10.54
CA GLY A 20 0.43 1.27 11.01
C GLY A 20 -1.07 1.11 10.72
N THR A 21 -1.47 0.20 9.81
CA THR A 21 -2.87 -0.06 9.47
C THR A 21 -3.40 -1.36 10.04
N LEU A 22 -2.77 -2.50 9.78
CA LEU A 22 -3.11 -3.79 10.39
C LEU A 22 -2.17 -4.14 11.53
N HIS A 23 -0.87 -3.96 11.30
CA HIS A 23 0.22 -4.36 12.16
C HIS A 23 0.55 -3.24 13.15
N ASP A 24 0.48 -3.57 14.44
CA ASP A 24 1.01 -2.76 15.53
C ASP A 24 2.12 -3.53 16.25
N PRO A 25 3.39 -3.14 16.10
CA PRO A 25 4.51 -3.86 16.73
C PRO A 25 4.50 -3.78 18.27
N ALA A 26 3.70 -2.89 18.86
CA ALA A 26 3.55 -2.78 20.31
C ALA A 26 2.56 -3.81 20.90
N GLU A 27 1.76 -4.46 20.06
CA GLU A 27 0.75 -5.43 20.46
C GLU A 27 1.21 -6.88 20.30
N VAL A 28 0.63 -7.80 21.06
CA VAL A 28 0.93 -9.24 20.99
C VAL A 28 -0.37 -10.04 20.95
N PRO A 29 -0.75 -10.64 19.82
CA PRO A 29 -0.08 -10.54 18.51
C PRO A 29 -0.26 -9.17 17.85
N PRO A 30 0.66 -8.75 16.97
CA PRO A 30 0.60 -7.45 16.31
C PRO A 30 -0.66 -7.19 15.48
N VAL A 31 -1.31 -8.23 14.98
CA VAL A 31 -2.62 -8.17 14.31
C VAL A 31 -3.65 -8.91 15.15
N PRO A 32 -4.77 -8.26 15.53
CA PRO A 32 -5.74 -8.86 16.44
C PRO A 32 -6.48 -10.05 15.81
N GLY A 33 -6.70 -11.11 16.60
CA GLY A 33 -7.42 -12.32 16.14
C GLY A 33 -8.83 -12.05 15.63
N GLY A 34 -9.50 -11.02 16.14
CA GLY A 34 -10.82 -10.58 15.67
C GLY A 34 -10.86 -10.16 14.21
N PHE A 35 -9.76 -9.61 13.69
CA PHE A 35 -9.63 -9.30 12.27
C PHE A 35 -9.76 -10.56 11.41
N PHE A 36 -9.01 -11.62 11.72
CA PHE A 36 -9.05 -12.86 10.95
C PHE A 36 -10.38 -13.60 11.07
N ALA A 37 -11.04 -13.52 12.23
CA ALA A 37 -12.40 -14.07 12.39
C ALA A 37 -13.38 -13.37 11.45
N LEU A 38 -13.34 -12.05 11.38
CA LEU A 38 -14.20 -11.26 10.51
C LEU A 38 -13.88 -11.48 9.01
N ILE A 39 -12.62 -11.61 8.64
CA ILE A 39 -12.24 -11.99 7.25
C ILE A 39 -12.85 -13.33 6.84
N ARG A 40 -12.84 -14.35 7.72
CA ARG A 40 -13.51 -15.65 7.45
C ARG A 40 -15.02 -15.48 7.28
N GLU A 41 -15.65 -14.69 8.12
CA GLU A 41 -17.08 -14.41 8.04
C GLU A 41 -17.44 -13.71 6.72
N LEU A 42 -16.72 -12.63 6.35
CA LEU A 42 -16.95 -11.88 5.13
C LEU A 42 -16.67 -12.69 3.87
N ARG A 43 -15.71 -13.63 3.92
CA ARG A 43 -15.49 -14.58 2.83
C ARG A 43 -16.74 -15.41 2.52
N VAL A 44 -17.47 -15.83 3.54
CA VAL A 44 -18.70 -16.64 3.39
C VAL A 44 -19.89 -15.74 3.05
N THR A 45 -20.10 -14.68 3.83
CA THR A 45 -21.32 -13.85 3.76
C THR A 45 -21.32 -12.84 2.62
N ARG A 46 -20.15 -12.34 2.23
CA ARG A 46 -19.97 -11.29 1.21
C ARG A 46 -19.15 -11.77 0.00
N GLN A 47 -18.72 -13.04 -0.03
CA GLN A 47 -17.83 -13.57 -1.06
C GLN A 47 -16.57 -12.68 -1.21
N ALA A 48 -16.03 -12.20 -0.08
CA ALA A 48 -14.92 -11.28 -0.08
C ALA A 48 -13.59 -11.98 -0.33
N VAL A 49 -12.75 -11.37 -1.17
CA VAL A 49 -11.31 -11.62 -1.26
C VAL A 49 -10.55 -10.48 -0.58
N TRP A 50 -9.42 -10.78 0.02
CA TRP A 50 -8.66 -9.80 0.76
C TRP A 50 -7.18 -9.84 0.48
N GLY A 51 -6.51 -8.72 0.67
CA GLY A 51 -5.07 -8.65 0.49
C GLY A 51 -4.42 -7.48 1.19
N ILE A 52 -3.09 -7.50 1.13
CA ILE A 52 -2.22 -6.47 1.72
C ILE A 52 -1.53 -5.71 0.59
N ASN A 53 -1.52 -4.38 0.72
CA ASN A 53 -0.94 -3.45 -0.23
C ASN A 53 0.09 -2.57 0.50
N THR A 54 1.38 -2.91 0.38
CA THR A 54 2.43 -2.38 1.26
C THR A 54 3.67 -1.90 0.51
N GLY A 55 4.44 -1.02 1.16
CA GLY A 55 5.77 -0.64 0.72
C GLY A 55 6.86 -1.70 0.98
N ARG A 56 6.58 -2.73 1.80
CA ARG A 56 7.54 -3.82 2.05
C ARG A 56 7.80 -4.64 0.79
N SER A 57 8.99 -5.23 0.71
CA SER A 57 9.23 -6.32 -0.25
C SER A 57 8.43 -7.57 0.13
N LEU A 58 8.32 -8.52 -0.81
CA LEU A 58 7.60 -9.77 -0.53
C LEU A 58 8.24 -10.55 0.63
N GLU A 59 9.57 -10.58 0.70
CA GLU A 59 10.32 -11.25 1.76
C GLU A 59 10.03 -10.62 3.13
N GLN A 60 10.13 -9.30 3.22
CA GLN A 60 9.82 -8.55 4.45
C GLN A 60 8.36 -8.72 4.89
N LEU A 61 7.44 -8.87 3.93
CA LEU A 61 6.04 -9.09 4.23
C LEU A 61 5.79 -10.51 4.77
N ILE A 62 6.47 -11.52 4.22
CA ILE A 62 6.41 -12.91 4.72
C ILE A 62 6.91 -12.98 6.17
N GLU A 63 8.03 -12.31 6.48
CA GLU A 63 8.51 -12.18 7.87
C GLU A 63 7.44 -11.53 8.77
N GLY A 64 6.82 -10.44 8.30
CA GLY A 64 5.74 -9.77 9.02
C GLY A 64 4.51 -10.66 9.29
N PHE A 65 4.18 -11.59 8.38
CA PHE A 65 3.11 -12.56 8.59
C PHE A 65 3.46 -13.58 9.68
N GLU A 66 4.71 -14.01 9.75
CA GLU A 66 5.20 -14.93 10.78
C GLU A 66 5.20 -14.25 12.14
N GLU A 67 5.75 -13.04 12.24
CA GLU A 67 5.76 -12.21 13.46
C GLU A 67 4.34 -11.97 13.98
N SER A 68 3.41 -11.63 13.08
CA SER A 68 2.01 -11.36 13.39
C SER A 68 1.17 -12.62 13.58
N ARG A 69 1.76 -13.81 13.44
CA ARG A 69 1.10 -15.13 13.60
C ARG A 69 -0.17 -15.24 12.75
N PHE A 70 -0.08 -14.90 11.46
CA PHE A 70 -1.22 -15.02 10.56
C PHE A 70 -1.74 -16.46 10.54
N PRO A 71 -3.04 -16.72 10.77
CA PRO A 71 -3.60 -18.06 10.74
C PRO A 71 -3.80 -18.59 9.32
N PHE A 72 -3.83 -17.71 8.33
CA PHE A 72 -3.93 -17.99 6.89
C PHE A 72 -3.41 -16.81 6.07
N LEU A 73 -2.94 -17.09 4.86
CA LEU A 73 -2.43 -16.06 3.95
C LEU A 73 -3.57 -15.21 3.35
N PRO A 74 -3.30 -13.93 3.01
CA PRO A 74 -4.17 -13.17 2.13
C PRO A 74 -4.24 -13.81 0.74
N ASP A 75 -5.28 -13.51 -0.03
CA ASP A 75 -5.47 -14.03 -1.39
C ASP A 75 -4.46 -13.43 -2.36
N TRP A 76 -4.05 -12.21 -2.10
CA TRP A 76 -3.07 -11.48 -2.88
C TRP A 76 -2.30 -10.49 -1.99
N VAL A 77 -1.13 -10.08 -2.47
CA VAL A 77 -0.36 -8.98 -1.90
C VAL A 77 0.13 -8.06 -3.03
N VAL A 78 0.26 -6.79 -2.72
CA VAL A 78 1.04 -5.83 -3.49
C VAL A 78 2.28 -5.50 -2.67
N ALA A 79 3.43 -5.91 -3.15
CA ALA A 79 4.74 -5.60 -2.57
C ALA A 79 5.35 -4.38 -3.25
N ARG A 80 6.21 -3.64 -2.53
CA ARG A 80 6.88 -2.43 -3.03
C ARG A 80 5.91 -1.43 -3.68
N GLU A 81 4.62 -1.45 -3.21
CA GLU A 81 3.53 -0.61 -3.69
C GLU A 81 3.07 -0.86 -5.14
N ARG A 82 3.68 -1.80 -5.85
CA ARG A 82 3.47 -2.00 -7.29
C ARG A 82 3.46 -3.44 -7.78
N GLU A 83 4.12 -4.38 -7.08
CA GLU A 83 4.28 -5.76 -7.53
C GLU A 83 3.16 -6.64 -6.98
N ILE A 84 2.38 -7.24 -7.86
CA ILE A 84 1.22 -8.06 -7.48
C ILE A 84 1.62 -9.54 -7.43
N TYR A 85 1.28 -10.20 -6.33
CA TYR A 85 1.44 -11.64 -6.14
C TYR A 85 0.15 -12.24 -5.61
N PHE A 86 -0.22 -13.40 -6.14
CA PHE A 86 -1.34 -14.19 -5.64
C PHE A 86 -0.83 -15.37 -4.80
N SER A 87 -1.50 -15.66 -3.69
CA SER A 87 -1.22 -16.85 -2.90
C SER A 87 -1.63 -18.10 -3.68
N ASN A 88 -0.90 -19.19 -3.51
CA ASN A 88 -1.17 -20.46 -4.16
C ASN A 88 -1.45 -21.59 -3.14
N ASP A 89 -1.97 -22.72 -3.62
CA ASP A 89 -2.39 -23.85 -2.79
C ASP A 89 -1.24 -24.49 -2.00
N SER A 90 0.00 -24.30 -2.43
CA SER A 90 1.20 -24.77 -1.71
C SER A 90 1.62 -23.86 -0.55
N GLY A 91 0.97 -22.71 -0.39
CA GLY A 91 1.31 -21.69 0.61
C GLY A 91 2.45 -20.77 0.19
N GLY A 92 2.76 -20.75 -1.10
CA GLY A 92 3.70 -19.82 -1.73
C GLY A 92 2.99 -18.68 -2.48
N TRP A 93 3.79 -17.90 -3.21
CA TRP A 93 3.36 -16.73 -3.96
C TRP A 93 3.65 -16.88 -5.44
N THR A 94 2.69 -16.52 -6.27
CA THR A 94 2.80 -16.53 -7.73
C THR A 94 2.74 -15.09 -8.23
N PRO A 95 3.77 -14.58 -8.93
CA PRO A 95 3.75 -13.23 -9.48
C PRO A 95 2.66 -13.11 -10.56
N PHE A 96 1.98 -11.98 -10.57
CA PHE A 96 1.03 -11.64 -11.64
C PHE A 96 1.80 -11.09 -12.85
N ALA A 97 2.37 -11.98 -13.64
CA ALA A 97 3.27 -11.66 -14.74
C ALA A 97 2.77 -10.54 -15.68
N PRO A 98 1.51 -10.55 -16.20
CA PRO A 98 1.06 -9.50 -17.12
C PRO A 98 1.17 -8.08 -16.59
N TRP A 99 1.03 -7.90 -15.27
CA TRP A 99 1.22 -6.62 -14.61
C TRP A 99 2.67 -6.38 -14.23
N ASN A 100 3.31 -7.34 -13.57
CA ASN A 100 4.66 -7.19 -13.04
C ASN A 100 5.70 -7.00 -14.15
N ASP A 101 5.59 -7.76 -15.26
CA ASP A 101 6.50 -7.60 -16.40
C ASP A 101 6.40 -6.20 -17.03
N ARG A 102 5.17 -5.67 -17.17
CA ARG A 102 4.96 -4.30 -17.65
C ARG A 102 5.52 -3.28 -16.66
N CYS A 103 5.26 -3.47 -15.35
CA CYS A 103 5.78 -2.60 -14.31
C CYS A 103 7.31 -2.55 -14.33
N GLU A 104 7.97 -3.70 -14.41
CA GLU A 104 9.43 -3.80 -14.45
C GLU A 104 10.00 -3.04 -15.66
N VAL A 105 9.47 -3.26 -16.86
CA VAL A 105 9.93 -2.59 -18.09
C VAL A 105 9.76 -1.07 -17.99
N GLU A 106 8.59 -0.60 -17.54
CA GLU A 106 8.30 0.84 -17.48
C GLU A 106 9.11 1.55 -16.37
N VAL A 107 9.22 0.93 -15.20
CA VAL A 107 10.00 1.48 -14.08
C VAL A 107 11.49 1.51 -14.40
N HIS A 108 12.04 0.42 -14.95
CA HIS A 108 13.43 0.39 -15.38
C HIS A 108 13.72 1.43 -16.49
N GLY A 109 12.85 1.51 -17.49
CA GLY A 109 12.92 2.51 -18.55
C GLY A 109 12.88 3.94 -18.03
N LEU A 110 11.99 4.24 -17.06
CA LEU A 110 11.90 5.52 -16.39
C LEU A 110 13.23 5.90 -15.71
N PHE A 111 13.75 5.03 -14.84
CA PHE A 111 14.96 5.33 -14.09
C PHE A 111 16.19 5.48 -15.00
N HIS A 112 16.25 4.73 -16.10
CA HIS A 112 17.28 4.94 -17.10
C HIS A 112 17.21 6.35 -17.74
N ARG A 113 16.02 6.80 -18.15
CA ARG A 113 15.81 8.15 -18.71
C ARG A 113 16.04 9.24 -17.65
N ALA A 114 15.51 9.05 -16.45
CA ALA A 114 15.57 10.02 -15.36
C ALA A 114 16.92 10.09 -14.65
N ARG A 115 17.90 9.22 -14.93
CA ARG A 115 19.14 9.08 -14.15
C ARG A 115 19.87 10.39 -13.90
N LYS A 116 19.94 11.28 -14.92
CA LYS A 116 20.63 12.59 -14.81
C LYS A 116 19.83 13.55 -13.93
N LEU A 117 18.50 13.51 -14.03
CA LEU A 117 17.60 14.29 -13.20
C LEU A 117 17.68 13.83 -11.74
N LEU A 118 17.65 12.53 -11.50
CA LEU A 118 17.75 11.95 -10.16
C LEU A 118 19.11 12.23 -9.52
N ALA A 119 20.22 12.17 -10.29
CA ALA A 119 21.54 12.54 -9.80
C ALA A 119 21.61 14.03 -9.41
N ARG A 120 20.96 14.91 -10.18
CA ARG A 120 20.84 16.33 -9.85
C ARG A 120 20.00 16.54 -8.58
N ILE A 121 18.84 15.89 -8.48
CA ILE A 121 17.96 15.95 -7.30
C ILE A 121 18.73 15.49 -6.06
N ARG A 122 19.42 14.34 -6.15
CA ARG A 122 20.26 13.83 -5.06
C ARG A 122 21.26 14.88 -4.60
N HIS A 123 22.05 15.42 -5.50
CA HIS A 123 23.07 16.41 -5.21
C HIS A 123 22.47 17.65 -4.52
N GLU A 124 21.40 18.22 -5.07
CA GLU A 124 20.77 19.42 -4.52
C GLU A 124 20.16 19.20 -3.14
N VAL A 125 19.63 17.99 -2.87
CA VAL A 125 19.06 17.63 -1.55
C VAL A 125 20.18 17.39 -0.54
N GLU A 126 21.21 16.59 -0.89
CA GLU A 126 22.35 16.30 0.00
C GLU A 126 23.14 17.56 0.38
N GLU A 127 23.25 18.55 -0.52
CA GLU A 127 23.90 19.83 -0.20
C GLU A 127 23.12 20.72 0.77
N ARG A 128 21.80 20.61 0.82
CA ARG A 128 20.91 21.54 1.56
C ARG A 128 20.26 20.92 2.77
N THR A 129 20.38 19.61 2.95
CA THR A 129 19.76 18.87 4.04
C THR A 129 20.74 17.87 4.64
N GLY A 130 20.30 17.16 5.67
CA GLY A 130 21.03 15.99 6.19
C GLY A 130 20.34 14.67 5.83
N ALA A 131 19.48 14.67 4.82
CA ALA A 131 18.82 13.48 4.34
C ALA A 131 19.81 12.49 3.68
N TYR A 132 19.50 11.20 3.81
CA TYR A 132 20.27 10.13 3.18
C TYR A 132 19.63 9.71 1.88
N TRP A 133 20.46 9.57 0.84
CA TRP A 133 20.04 8.88 -0.38
C TRP A 133 20.00 7.38 -0.12
N LEU A 134 18.89 6.74 -0.45
CA LEU A 134 18.66 5.31 -0.29
C LEU A 134 18.54 4.65 -1.67
N GLU A 135 19.35 3.64 -1.92
CA GLU A 135 19.26 2.78 -3.10
C GLU A 135 18.84 1.37 -2.65
N MET A 136 17.92 0.75 -3.40
CA MET A 136 17.53 -0.65 -3.21
C MET A 136 17.66 -1.38 -4.55
N ASP A 137 18.31 -2.53 -4.53
CA ASP A 137 18.50 -3.39 -5.70
C ASP A 137 19.14 -2.68 -6.92
N GLY A 138 20.05 -1.70 -6.66
CA GLY A 138 20.73 -0.93 -7.70
C GLY A 138 19.89 0.18 -8.35
N GLU A 139 18.63 0.34 -7.98
CA GLU A 139 17.78 1.43 -8.42
C GLU A 139 17.75 2.57 -7.39
N PRO A 140 17.61 3.83 -7.84
CA PRO A 140 17.43 4.94 -6.91
C PRO A 140 16.11 4.79 -6.18
N ALA A 141 16.17 4.48 -4.89
CA ALA A 141 14.97 4.27 -4.08
C ALA A 141 14.40 5.57 -3.51
N GLY A 142 15.23 6.57 -3.18
CA GLY A 142 14.75 7.86 -2.68
C GLY A 142 15.56 8.43 -1.52
N PHE A 143 14.87 9.04 -0.55
CA PHE A 143 15.49 9.71 0.59
C PHE A 143 14.92 9.23 1.92
N ILE A 144 15.77 9.28 2.95
CA ILE A 144 15.36 9.26 4.34
C ILE A 144 15.76 10.62 4.94
N ALA A 145 14.76 11.41 5.33
CA ALA A 145 14.99 12.69 6.01
C ALA A 145 15.22 12.49 7.52
N ARG A 146 15.79 13.47 8.16
CA ARG A 146 15.99 13.47 9.63
C ARG A 146 14.73 13.85 10.38
N THR A 147 13.87 14.69 9.76
CA THR A 147 12.63 15.18 10.34
C THR A 147 11.53 15.29 9.29
N VAL A 148 10.29 15.42 9.74
CA VAL A 148 9.11 15.63 8.87
C VAL A 148 9.20 16.97 8.12
N GLU A 149 9.72 18.01 8.77
CA GLU A 149 9.89 19.34 8.18
C GLU A 149 10.94 19.29 7.06
N GLU A 150 12.04 18.57 7.28
CA GLU A 150 13.07 18.35 6.26
C GLU A 150 12.50 17.59 5.05
N MET A 151 11.70 16.55 5.28
CA MET A 151 11.00 15.84 4.20
C MET A 151 10.01 16.75 3.46
N THR A 152 9.29 17.59 4.16
CA THR A 152 8.37 18.55 3.57
C THR A 152 9.11 19.53 2.65
N TRP A 153 10.29 20.02 3.10
CA TRP A 153 11.16 20.85 2.27
C TRP A 153 11.66 20.08 1.04
N ILE A 154 12.09 18.81 1.20
CA ILE A 154 12.56 17.97 0.09
C ILE A 154 11.44 17.82 -0.96
N VAL A 155 10.23 17.47 -0.55
CA VAL A 155 9.09 17.33 -1.47
C VAL A 155 8.82 18.63 -2.22
N ALA A 156 8.77 19.76 -1.53
CA ALA A 156 8.57 21.06 -2.17
C ALA A 156 9.68 21.40 -3.18
N HIS A 157 10.94 21.02 -2.87
CA HIS A 157 12.09 21.27 -3.73
C HIS A 157 12.09 20.37 -4.97
N ILE A 158 11.79 19.07 -4.83
CA ILE A 158 11.85 18.12 -5.96
C ILE A 158 10.65 18.22 -6.90
N THR A 159 9.49 18.68 -6.43
CA THR A 159 8.26 18.76 -7.22
C THR A 159 8.46 19.48 -8.57
N PRO A 160 8.99 20.72 -8.63
CA PRO A 160 9.22 21.39 -9.90
C PRO A 160 10.31 20.74 -10.75
N LEU A 161 11.29 20.09 -10.13
CA LEU A 161 12.37 19.41 -10.85
C LEU A 161 11.85 18.14 -11.53
N ALA A 162 11.05 17.34 -10.82
CA ALA A 162 10.47 16.11 -11.34
C ALA A 162 9.50 16.33 -12.51
N ALA A 163 8.93 17.52 -12.66
CA ALA A 163 8.08 17.86 -13.79
C ALA A 163 8.79 17.74 -15.16
N ALA A 164 10.14 17.67 -15.19
CA ALA A 164 10.91 17.42 -16.40
C ALA A 164 10.80 15.97 -16.92
N GLU A 165 10.38 15.03 -16.08
CA GLU A 165 10.11 13.62 -16.47
C GLU A 165 8.66 13.28 -16.08
N PRO A 166 7.72 13.29 -17.03
CA PRO A 166 6.28 13.22 -16.73
C PRO A 166 5.82 11.94 -16.00
N CYS A 167 6.57 10.85 -16.17
CA CYS A 167 6.25 9.58 -15.52
C CYS A 167 6.89 9.43 -14.13
N LEU A 168 7.79 10.36 -13.74
CA LEU A 168 8.42 10.33 -12.43
C LEU A 168 7.44 10.77 -11.36
N SER A 169 7.27 9.95 -10.36
CA SER A 169 6.51 10.24 -9.15
C SER A 169 7.30 9.80 -7.92
N TRP A 170 6.73 10.01 -6.76
CA TRP A 170 7.28 9.50 -5.50
C TRP A 170 6.16 9.17 -4.53
N GLN A 171 6.45 8.22 -3.67
CA GLN A 171 5.63 7.89 -2.51
C GLN A 171 6.35 8.40 -1.26
N ARG A 172 5.61 9.11 -0.41
CA ARG A 172 6.10 9.57 0.89
C ARG A 172 5.47 8.73 1.99
N ASN A 173 6.27 8.38 3.00
CA ASN A 173 5.76 7.91 4.28
C ASN A 173 6.57 8.59 5.39
N THR A 174 5.96 9.58 6.04
CA THR A 174 6.55 10.41 7.11
C THR A 174 7.88 11.04 6.69
N ILE A 175 9.02 10.42 7.05
CA ILE A 175 10.39 10.85 6.73
C ILE A 175 11.02 10.07 5.55
N TYR A 176 10.29 9.12 4.99
CA TYR A 176 10.74 8.30 3.86
C TYR A 176 10.12 8.82 2.56
N LEU A 177 10.91 8.88 1.51
CA LEU A 177 10.46 9.16 0.15
C LEU A 177 11.09 8.15 -0.79
N ARG A 178 10.26 7.49 -1.60
CA ARG A 178 10.69 6.58 -2.65
C ARG A 178 10.26 7.11 -4.00
N PHE A 179 11.19 7.21 -4.94
CA PHE A 179 10.84 7.49 -6.33
C PHE A 179 10.17 6.28 -6.97
N GLY A 180 9.24 6.54 -7.86
CA GLY A 180 8.48 5.52 -8.56
C GLY A 180 7.91 6.03 -9.88
N HIS A 181 7.17 5.17 -10.55
CA HIS A 181 6.46 5.49 -11.77
C HIS A 181 5.02 5.90 -11.44
N ARG A 182 4.53 6.99 -12.03
CA ARG A 182 3.19 7.54 -11.78
C ARG A 182 2.05 6.53 -11.99
N ASP A 183 2.23 5.56 -12.91
CA ASP A 183 1.17 4.60 -13.25
C ASP A 183 1.24 3.32 -12.43
N PHE A 184 2.27 3.14 -11.57
CA PHE A 184 2.47 1.96 -10.74
C PHE A 184 2.60 2.36 -9.27
N HIS A 185 1.48 2.34 -8.57
CA HIS A 185 1.32 2.70 -7.17
C HIS A 185 0.21 1.87 -6.51
N LYS A 186 0.01 1.99 -5.22
CA LYS A 186 -0.99 1.21 -4.47
C LYS A 186 -2.40 1.26 -5.09
N GLY A 187 -2.84 2.41 -5.57
CA GLY A 187 -4.17 2.58 -6.18
C GLY A 187 -4.30 1.86 -7.52
N SER A 188 -3.33 2.04 -8.42
CA SER A 188 -3.35 1.38 -9.74
C SER A 188 -3.23 -0.14 -9.63
N SER A 189 -2.42 -0.64 -8.69
CA SER A 189 -2.30 -2.07 -8.39
C SER A 189 -3.63 -2.63 -7.88
N LEU A 190 -4.35 -1.90 -7.02
CA LEU A 190 -5.69 -2.31 -6.59
C LEU A 190 -6.69 -2.36 -7.75
N SER A 191 -6.67 -1.36 -8.64
CA SER A 191 -7.52 -1.36 -9.84
C SER A 191 -7.23 -2.57 -10.74
N GLU A 192 -5.97 -2.98 -10.87
CA GLU A 192 -5.59 -4.16 -11.63
C GLU A 192 -6.11 -5.45 -10.98
N ILE A 193 -6.05 -5.55 -9.64
CA ILE A 193 -6.64 -6.66 -8.89
C ILE A 193 -8.17 -6.67 -9.06
N ALA A 194 -8.82 -5.50 -9.00
CA ALA A 194 -10.26 -5.39 -9.25
C ALA A 194 -10.62 -5.86 -10.66
N ARG A 195 -9.83 -5.48 -11.67
CA ARG A 195 -9.98 -5.96 -13.05
C ARG A 195 -9.82 -7.49 -13.16
N PHE A 196 -8.83 -8.06 -12.47
CA PHE A 196 -8.62 -9.51 -12.43
C PHE A 196 -9.86 -10.24 -11.90
N TYR A 197 -10.48 -9.76 -10.83
CA TYR A 197 -11.71 -10.30 -10.26
C TYR A 197 -12.98 -9.82 -10.97
N ARG A 198 -12.88 -8.96 -12.00
CA ARG A 198 -14.00 -8.35 -12.74
C ARG A 198 -14.94 -7.54 -11.84
N LEU A 199 -14.38 -6.85 -10.88
CA LEU A 199 -15.11 -5.99 -9.95
C LEU A 199 -14.81 -4.51 -10.23
N SER A 200 -15.76 -3.63 -9.90
CA SER A 200 -15.58 -2.17 -9.98
C SER A 200 -15.12 -1.61 -8.62
N SER A 201 -14.67 -0.34 -8.60
CA SER A 201 -14.31 0.39 -7.38
C SER A 201 -15.40 0.38 -6.30
N ARG A 202 -16.69 0.28 -6.70
CA ARG A 202 -17.84 0.13 -5.78
C ARG A 202 -17.78 -1.12 -4.91
N ARG A 203 -17.04 -2.12 -5.33
CA ARG A 203 -16.85 -3.40 -4.62
C ARG A 203 -15.52 -3.50 -3.92
N CYS A 204 -14.75 -2.40 -3.92
CA CYS A 204 -13.45 -2.32 -3.28
C CYS A 204 -13.56 -1.50 -1.99
N PHE A 205 -13.03 -2.08 -0.93
CA PHE A 205 -12.76 -1.42 0.35
C PHE A 205 -11.26 -1.27 0.52
N VAL A 206 -10.83 -0.11 0.99
CA VAL A 206 -9.43 0.20 1.30
C VAL A 206 -9.27 0.79 2.68
N MET A 207 -8.15 0.48 3.31
CA MET A 207 -7.73 1.12 4.56
C MET A 207 -6.23 1.34 4.58
N GLY A 208 -5.81 2.55 4.96
CA GLY A 208 -4.40 2.94 5.08
C GLY A 208 -4.24 4.07 6.09
N ASP A 209 -3.02 4.30 6.57
CA ASP A 209 -2.71 5.31 7.60
C ASP A 209 -1.63 6.31 7.18
N GLY A 210 -0.84 6.00 6.16
CA GLY A 210 0.31 6.78 5.72
C GLY A 210 0.09 7.56 4.42
N HIS A 211 1.00 8.48 4.12
CA HIS A 211 0.93 9.30 2.90
C HIS A 211 0.96 8.47 1.61
N ASN A 212 1.63 7.31 1.62
CA ASN A 212 1.69 6.37 0.49
C ASN A 212 0.36 5.65 0.23
N ASP A 213 -0.66 5.84 1.10
CA ASP A 213 -2.00 5.30 0.93
C ASP A 213 -2.96 6.27 0.22
N LEU A 214 -2.59 7.56 0.13
CA LEU A 214 -3.47 8.60 -0.42
C LEU A 214 -4.01 8.27 -1.82
N GLU A 215 -3.22 7.57 -2.63
CA GLU A 215 -3.64 7.19 -3.99
C GLU A 215 -4.64 6.03 -3.97
N MET A 216 -4.44 5.00 -3.13
CA MET A 216 -5.41 3.90 -3.07
C MET A 216 -6.73 4.32 -2.39
N LEU A 217 -6.71 5.39 -1.57
CA LEU A 217 -7.90 5.99 -0.96
C LEU A 217 -8.72 6.83 -1.97
N ASP A 218 -8.29 6.95 -3.23
CA ASP A 218 -9.08 7.66 -4.24
C ASP A 218 -10.31 6.83 -4.65
N PRO A 219 -11.53 7.43 -4.71
CA PRO A 219 -12.75 6.74 -5.11
C PRO A 219 -12.69 6.09 -6.50
N ALA A 220 -11.76 6.53 -7.36
CA ALA A 220 -11.51 5.86 -8.64
C ALA A 220 -11.02 4.42 -8.46
N HIS A 221 -10.34 4.11 -7.34
CA HIS A 221 -9.82 2.79 -7.02
C HIS A 221 -10.71 2.02 -6.04
N ALA A 222 -11.30 2.71 -5.06
CA ALA A 222 -12.21 2.11 -4.08
C ALA A 222 -13.21 3.15 -3.56
N GLU A 223 -14.50 2.85 -3.62
CA GLU A 223 -15.56 3.73 -3.11
C GLU A 223 -15.79 3.56 -1.59
N MET A 224 -15.35 2.46 -0.99
CA MET A 224 -15.38 2.25 0.47
C MET A 224 -13.97 2.46 1.02
N SER A 225 -13.78 3.49 1.83
CA SER A 225 -12.45 3.86 2.35
C SER A 225 -12.50 4.15 3.84
N ALA A 226 -11.43 3.78 4.52
CA ALA A 226 -11.26 4.07 5.94
C ALA A 226 -9.79 4.40 6.27
N CYS A 227 -9.58 5.03 7.42
CA CYS A 227 -8.27 5.09 8.05
C CYS A 227 -8.40 4.84 9.57
N PRO A 228 -7.34 4.29 10.20
CA PRO A 228 -7.32 4.09 11.65
C PRO A 228 -7.12 5.41 12.39
N ALA A 229 -7.41 5.44 13.70
CA ALA A 229 -7.26 6.64 14.53
C ALA A 229 -5.82 7.18 14.58
N ASN A 230 -4.83 6.35 14.28
CA ASN A 230 -3.41 6.73 14.23
C ASN A 230 -2.95 7.24 12.86
N ALA A 231 -3.82 7.33 11.87
CA ALA A 231 -3.45 7.84 10.55
C ALA A 231 -2.94 9.29 10.62
N VAL A 232 -2.02 9.64 9.71
CA VAL A 232 -1.54 11.00 9.56
C VAL A 232 -2.67 11.96 9.15
N ASP A 233 -2.52 13.24 9.48
CA ASP A 233 -3.58 14.22 9.27
C ASP A 233 -4.01 14.31 7.80
N GLU A 234 -3.09 14.26 6.86
CA GLU A 234 -3.40 14.32 5.41
C GLU A 234 -4.26 13.14 4.95
N VAL A 235 -4.07 11.95 5.51
CA VAL A 235 -4.92 10.78 5.25
C VAL A 235 -6.31 10.97 5.87
N ARG A 236 -6.37 11.46 7.10
CA ARG A 236 -7.65 11.75 7.78
C ARG A 236 -8.46 12.80 7.03
N ASP A 237 -7.80 13.86 6.55
CA ASP A 237 -8.42 14.91 5.74
C ASP A 237 -8.95 14.36 4.41
N LYS A 238 -8.15 13.53 3.71
CA LYS A 238 -8.58 12.86 2.48
C LYS A 238 -9.81 11.97 2.73
N VAL A 239 -9.76 11.10 3.75
CA VAL A 239 -10.86 10.20 4.09
C VAL A 239 -12.12 10.98 4.45
N THR A 240 -12.00 12.08 5.20
CA THR A 240 -13.13 12.98 5.51
C THR A 240 -13.70 13.61 4.24
N ALA A 241 -12.85 14.12 3.37
CA ALA A 241 -13.28 14.82 2.14
C ALA A 241 -14.06 13.91 1.17
N ILE A 242 -13.75 12.61 1.15
CA ILE A 242 -14.44 11.62 0.29
C ILE A 242 -15.60 10.89 1.00
N GLY A 243 -15.91 11.26 2.25
CA GLY A 243 -17.00 10.64 3.02
C GLY A 243 -16.68 9.23 3.54
N GLY A 244 -15.39 8.89 3.66
CA GLY A 244 -14.93 7.63 4.25
C GLY A 244 -14.99 7.62 5.79
N LEU A 245 -14.58 6.51 6.38
CA LEU A 245 -14.63 6.31 7.83
C LEU A 245 -13.26 6.54 8.49
N ILE A 246 -13.19 7.45 9.45
CA ILE A 246 -12.10 7.51 10.43
C ILE A 246 -12.51 6.69 11.64
N THR A 247 -11.81 5.59 11.93
CA THR A 247 -12.16 4.73 13.05
C THR A 247 -11.74 5.34 14.39
N ARG A 248 -12.37 4.92 15.47
CA ARG A 248 -12.00 5.30 16.85
C ARG A 248 -10.82 4.50 17.35
N ALA A 249 -10.74 3.24 16.91
CA ALA A 249 -9.67 2.35 17.24
C ALA A 249 -8.47 2.55 16.30
N ARG A 250 -7.29 2.16 16.78
CA ARG A 250 -6.02 2.24 16.06
C ARG A 250 -5.71 0.91 15.39
N HIS A 251 -4.86 0.93 14.35
CA HIS A 251 -4.31 -0.26 13.72
C HIS A 251 -5.35 -1.34 13.39
N GLY A 252 -5.03 -2.61 13.60
CA GLY A 252 -5.90 -3.75 13.31
C GLY A 252 -7.25 -3.74 14.02
N ALA A 253 -7.36 -3.14 15.21
CA ALA A 253 -8.64 -2.93 15.87
C ALA A 253 -9.52 -1.92 15.10
N GLY A 254 -8.91 -0.87 14.52
CA GLY A 254 -9.58 0.04 13.59
C GLY A 254 -10.04 -0.68 12.33
N ALA A 255 -9.25 -1.62 11.81
CA ALA A 255 -9.66 -2.41 10.64
C ALA A 255 -10.90 -3.27 10.94
N VAL A 256 -11.01 -3.85 12.13
CA VAL A 256 -12.23 -4.55 12.57
C VAL A 256 -13.43 -3.61 12.60
N GLU A 257 -13.28 -2.43 13.22
CA GLU A 257 -14.33 -1.40 13.28
C GLU A 257 -14.80 -0.98 11.88
N ALA A 258 -13.87 -0.72 10.98
CA ALA A 258 -14.19 -0.31 9.60
C ALA A 258 -14.92 -1.41 8.82
N LEU A 259 -14.47 -2.66 8.91
CA LEU A 259 -15.14 -3.79 8.25
C LEU A 259 -16.55 -4.01 8.80
N GLN A 260 -16.73 -3.87 10.12
CA GLN A 260 -18.07 -3.94 10.73
C GLN A 260 -18.98 -2.84 10.20
N HIS A 261 -18.50 -1.62 10.09
CA HIS A 261 -19.27 -0.49 9.57
C HIS A 261 -19.77 -0.73 8.14
N TYR A 262 -18.89 -1.22 7.23
CA TYR A 262 -19.26 -1.36 5.82
C TYR A 262 -19.96 -2.67 5.46
N PHE A 263 -19.78 -3.74 6.24
CA PHE A 263 -20.19 -5.07 5.81
C PHE A 263 -21.10 -5.83 6.78
N THR A 264 -21.23 -5.41 8.04
CA THR A 264 -22.04 -6.13 9.04
C THR A 264 -23.29 -5.37 9.51
N ALA A 265 -23.53 -4.18 8.98
CA ALA A 265 -24.75 -3.40 9.23
C ALA A 265 -25.96 -3.94 8.45
#